data_62d67226b9538d5522770fbcaaa27524
#
_entry.id   62d67226b9538d5522770fbcaaa27524
#
_cell.length_a   1.000
_cell.length_b   1.000
_cell.length_c   1.000
_cell.angle_alpha   90.00
_cell.angle_beta   90.00
_cell.angle_gamma   90.00
#
_symmetry.space_group_name_H-M   'P 1'
#
loop_
_entity.id
_entity.type
_entity.pdbx_description
1 polymer ?
#
loop_
_entity_poly.entity_id
_entity_poly.type
_entity_poly.pdbx_seq_one_letter_code
_entity_poly.pdbx_strand_id
1 'polypeptide(L)'
;RYWFAWAVVTFLVRALFRVRTVGLERLPAGPSVLCFNHQSWADPLIVVAALPPRPRLYFFGPREDDMAVGGRNRLMTWVGTAVPFRPGKSDLRDAARRVDQVMRAGGRLGIAGEGRIHVGERNLLPLSEGPAYFALRESVPLVPLAVNGTGWLGFGRTMRVTVGEPILPGPDGHDGHVHARVAELTERLSAALLALTADFPDREPPGRFGRWLTELFNDWAEGSREAAAAAMLPGEPQLAQTSAAPDRAGPAPAPQPSAASEPPTEAPRA
;
A
#
# COMPACT_ATOMS: atom_id res chain seq x y z
N ARG A 1 -18.77 3.26 -15.57
CA ARG A 1 -18.54 3.30 -14.11
C ARG A 1 -17.23 4.04 -13.78
N TYR A 2 -16.09 3.65 -14.38
CA TYR A 2 -14.78 4.25 -14.10
C TYR A 2 -14.76 5.78 -14.29
N TRP A 3 -15.19 6.27 -15.46
CA TRP A 3 -15.19 7.71 -15.74
C TRP A 3 -16.06 8.52 -14.79
N PHE A 4 -17.22 7.97 -14.45
CA PHE A 4 -18.11 8.58 -13.49
C PHE A 4 -17.47 8.64 -12.10
N ALA A 5 -16.95 7.50 -11.63
CA ALA A 5 -16.27 7.44 -10.33
C ALA A 5 -15.06 8.37 -10.28
N TRP A 6 -14.22 8.38 -11.33
CA TRP A 6 -13.08 9.29 -11.43
C TRP A 6 -13.52 10.76 -11.35
N ALA A 7 -14.54 11.16 -12.10
CA ALA A 7 -15.04 12.53 -12.11
C ALA A 7 -15.59 12.93 -10.73
N VAL A 8 -16.39 12.06 -10.11
CA VAL A 8 -16.97 12.29 -8.77
C VAL A 8 -15.85 12.40 -7.71
N VAL A 9 -14.93 11.44 -7.68
CA VAL A 9 -13.80 11.45 -6.73
C VAL A 9 -12.96 12.71 -6.92
N THR A 10 -12.58 13.03 -8.17
CA THR A 10 -11.78 14.22 -8.48
C THR A 10 -12.50 15.51 -8.05
N PHE A 11 -13.80 15.61 -8.32
CA PHE A 11 -14.58 16.77 -7.90
C PHE A 11 -14.63 16.91 -6.38
N LEU A 12 -14.97 15.84 -5.66
CA LEU A 12 -15.07 15.87 -4.19
C LEU A 12 -13.71 16.15 -3.53
N VAL A 13 -12.66 15.49 -4.00
CA VAL A 13 -11.31 15.71 -3.48
C VAL A 13 -10.87 17.15 -3.70
N ARG A 14 -11.07 17.71 -4.90
CA ARG A 14 -10.68 19.11 -5.21
C ARG A 14 -11.59 20.16 -4.56
N ALA A 15 -12.82 19.81 -4.22
CA ALA A 15 -13.71 20.65 -3.43
C ALA A 15 -13.29 20.72 -1.96
N LEU A 16 -12.77 19.60 -1.41
CA LEU A 16 -12.36 19.51 -0.02
C LEU A 16 -10.90 19.96 0.20
N PHE A 17 -10.01 19.69 -0.75
CA PHE A 17 -8.57 19.88 -0.62
C PHE A 17 -7.98 20.67 -1.80
N ARG A 18 -6.86 21.30 -1.55
CA ARG A 18 -6.04 21.94 -2.60
C ARG A 18 -5.04 20.93 -3.14
N VAL A 19 -5.42 20.19 -4.17
CA VAL A 19 -4.54 19.19 -4.78
C VAL A 19 -3.54 19.87 -5.70
N ARG A 20 -2.25 19.66 -5.43
CA ARG A 20 -1.13 20.12 -6.28
C ARG A 20 -0.38 18.92 -6.81
N THR A 21 -0.13 18.88 -8.10
CA THR A 21 0.67 17.85 -8.75
C THR A 21 1.96 18.49 -9.29
N VAL A 22 3.09 17.84 -9.02
CA VAL A 22 4.43 18.27 -9.47
C VAL A 22 5.05 17.11 -10.26
N GLY A 23 5.76 17.41 -11.35
CA GLY A 23 6.44 16.39 -12.15
C GLY A 23 5.52 15.53 -13.00
N LEU A 24 4.32 16.01 -13.33
CA LEU A 24 3.34 15.23 -14.10
C LEU A 24 3.87 14.84 -15.50
N GLU A 25 4.76 15.64 -16.05
CA GLU A 25 5.45 15.41 -17.32
C GLU A 25 6.37 14.18 -17.31
N ARG A 26 6.77 13.71 -16.13
CA ARG A 26 7.58 12.50 -15.94
C ARG A 26 6.76 11.23 -16.01
N LEU A 27 5.44 11.36 -15.94
CA LEU A 27 4.56 10.20 -15.91
C LEU A 27 4.52 9.51 -17.28
N PRO A 28 4.89 8.22 -17.37
CA PRO A 28 4.85 7.50 -18.63
C PRO A 28 3.46 7.52 -19.27
N ALA A 29 3.41 7.67 -20.59
CA ALA A 29 2.14 7.64 -21.33
C ALA A 29 1.50 6.24 -21.37
N GLY A 30 2.29 5.19 -21.19
CA GLY A 30 1.88 3.78 -21.23
C GLY A 30 1.70 3.14 -19.86
N PRO A 31 1.64 1.78 -19.87
CA PRO A 31 1.58 0.98 -18.65
C PRO A 31 2.78 1.28 -17.74
N SER A 32 2.53 1.29 -16.44
CA SER A 32 3.56 1.55 -15.44
C SER A 32 3.12 1.09 -14.05
N VAL A 33 4.07 0.79 -13.19
CA VAL A 33 3.83 0.58 -11.77
C VAL A 33 4.13 1.87 -11.04
N LEU A 34 3.14 2.41 -10.34
CA LEU A 34 3.26 3.60 -9.50
C LEU A 34 3.38 3.15 -8.04
N CYS A 35 4.49 3.44 -7.40
CA CYS A 35 4.65 3.16 -5.98
C CYS A 35 4.55 4.45 -5.18
N PHE A 36 3.66 4.50 -4.20
CA PHE A 36 3.46 5.68 -3.35
C PHE A 36 3.62 5.34 -1.87
N ASN A 37 4.03 6.34 -1.07
CA ASN A 37 4.03 6.28 0.38
C ASN A 37 2.60 6.34 0.92
N HIS A 38 2.37 5.76 2.11
CA HIS A 38 1.01 5.58 2.63
C HIS A 38 0.85 6.22 4.02
N GLN A 39 0.18 7.36 4.08
CA GLN A 39 -0.08 8.11 5.30
C GLN A 39 -1.57 8.10 5.69
N SER A 40 -2.44 7.78 4.74
CA SER A 40 -3.88 7.79 4.95
C SER A 40 -4.62 6.92 3.94
N TRP A 41 -5.72 6.35 4.32
CA TRP A 41 -6.67 5.72 3.37
C TRP A 41 -7.22 6.69 2.32
N ALA A 42 -7.00 8.00 2.51
CA ALA A 42 -7.31 8.99 1.49
C ALA A 42 -6.29 9.03 0.34
N ASP A 43 -5.07 8.48 0.50
CA ASP A 43 -4.01 8.56 -0.50
C ASP A 43 -4.43 8.07 -1.89
N PRO A 44 -5.08 6.90 -2.05
CA PRO A 44 -5.54 6.46 -3.36
C PRO A 44 -6.51 7.46 -4.02
N LEU A 45 -7.36 8.12 -3.24
CA LEU A 45 -8.31 9.11 -3.76
C LEU A 45 -7.59 10.39 -4.19
N ILE A 46 -6.57 10.81 -3.43
CA ILE A 46 -5.73 11.95 -3.77
C ILE A 46 -4.93 11.65 -5.05
N VAL A 47 -4.37 10.44 -5.17
CA VAL A 47 -3.67 9.99 -6.39
C VAL A 47 -4.61 10.00 -7.60
N VAL A 48 -5.84 9.49 -7.47
CA VAL A 48 -6.86 9.55 -8.53
C VAL A 48 -7.15 10.99 -8.95
N ALA A 49 -7.29 11.91 -8.01
CA ALA A 49 -7.60 13.31 -8.30
C ALA A 49 -6.40 14.11 -8.84
N ALA A 50 -5.17 13.65 -8.60
CA ALA A 50 -3.94 14.28 -9.05
C ALA A 50 -3.51 13.85 -10.45
N LEU A 51 -3.82 12.60 -10.84
CA LEU A 51 -3.34 12.02 -12.09
C LEU A 51 -4.39 12.08 -13.20
N PRO A 52 -3.94 12.10 -14.48
CA PRO A 52 -4.86 12.03 -15.61
C PRO A 52 -5.61 10.69 -15.62
N PRO A 53 -6.86 10.67 -16.07
CA PRO A 53 -7.72 9.47 -16.05
C PRO A 53 -7.29 8.39 -17.04
N ARG A 54 -6.35 8.69 -17.92
CA ARG A 54 -5.75 7.74 -18.87
C ARG A 54 -4.24 7.79 -18.80
N PRO A 55 -3.55 6.64 -18.84
CA PRO A 55 -4.07 5.26 -18.68
C PRO A 55 -4.87 5.04 -17.40
N ARG A 56 -5.81 4.06 -17.43
CA ARG A 56 -6.64 3.73 -16.26
C ARG A 56 -5.79 3.25 -15.09
N LEU A 57 -6.05 3.78 -13.90
CA LEU A 57 -5.34 3.44 -12.69
C LEU A 57 -6.08 2.34 -11.93
N TYR A 58 -5.33 1.31 -11.55
CA TYR A 58 -5.76 0.19 -10.72
C TYR A 58 -4.95 0.20 -9.44
N PHE A 59 -5.54 -0.22 -8.32
CA PHE A 59 -4.86 -0.27 -7.04
C PHE A 59 -4.70 -1.71 -6.58
N PHE A 60 -3.48 -2.02 -6.18
CA PHE A 60 -3.13 -3.29 -5.57
C PHE A 60 -3.27 -3.17 -4.05
N GLY A 61 -4.00 -4.10 -3.42
CA GLY A 61 -4.23 -4.05 -1.99
C GLY A 61 -4.68 -5.38 -1.39
N PRO A 62 -4.52 -5.55 -0.07
CA PRO A 62 -4.93 -6.76 0.62
C PRO A 62 -6.44 -6.95 0.56
N ARG A 63 -6.85 -8.18 0.29
CA ARG A 63 -8.25 -8.54 0.08
C ARG A 63 -9.08 -8.49 1.35
N GLU A 64 -8.51 -8.94 2.46
CA GLU A 64 -9.23 -9.06 3.73
C GLU A 64 -9.40 -7.71 4.42
N ASP A 65 -8.33 -6.94 4.48
CA ASP A 65 -8.34 -5.69 5.24
C ASP A 65 -9.01 -4.56 4.47
N ASP A 66 -8.82 -4.53 3.14
CA ASP A 66 -9.28 -3.42 2.31
C ASP A 66 -10.52 -3.72 1.48
N MET A 67 -10.76 -4.98 1.16
CA MET A 67 -11.73 -5.37 0.13
C MET A 67 -12.95 -6.12 0.70
N ALA A 68 -12.88 -6.65 1.92
CA ALA A 68 -13.95 -7.42 2.53
C ALA A 68 -14.81 -6.62 3.49
N VAL A 69 -14.24 -5.61 4.17
CA VAL A 69 -14.91 -4.87 5.24
C VAL A 69 -14.97 -3.39 4.90
N GLY A 70 -16.18 -2.83 4.86
CA GLY A 70 -16.42 -1.41 4.69
C GLY A 70 -16.77 -0.93 3.28
N GLY A 71 -17.31 0.28 3.18
CA GLY A 71 -17.82 0.87 1.93
C GLY A 71 -16.75 1.23 0.91
N ARG A 72 -15.52 1.47 1.37
CA ARG A 72 -14.36 1.87 0.53
C ARG A 72 -14.05 0.81 -0.54
N ASN A 73 -14.00 -0.43 -0.14
CA ASN A 73 -13.64 -1.55 -0.99
C ASN A 73 -14.75 -1.95 -1.96
N ARG A 74 -15.98 -1.82 -1.52
CA ARG A 74 -17.13 -1.99 -2.41
C ARG A 74 -17.10 -0.99 -3.55
N LEU A 75 -16.71 0.25 -3.29
CA LEU A 75 -16.58 1.27 -4.33
C LEU A 75 -15.48 0.89 -5.33
N MET A 76 -14.27 0.54 -4.90
CA MET A 76 -13.17 0.15 -5.78
C MET A 76 -13.50 -1.12 -6.57
N THR A 77 -14.13 -2.10 -5.95
CA THR A 77 -14.61 -3.32 -6.63
C THR A 77 -15.70 -3.01 -7.64
N TRP A 78 -16.66 -2.16 -7.29
CA TRP A 78 -17.72 -1.74 -8.20
C TRP A 78 -17.21 -0.97 -9.41
N VAL A 79 -16.20 -0.11 -9.20
CA VAL A 79 -15.51 0.63 -10.26
C VAL A 79 -14.67 -0.31 -11.13
N GLY A 80 -14.25 -1.46 -10.59
CA GLY A 80 -13.39 -2.44 -11.26
C GLY A 80 -11.94 -1.97 -11.38
N THR A 81 -11.42 -1.27 -10.36
CA THR A 81 -10.04 -0.79 -10.27
C THR A 81 -9.24 -1.47 -9.17
N ALA A 82 -9.83 -2.43 -8.46
CA ALA A 82 -9.15 -3.18 -7.42
C ALA A 82 -8.41 -4.40 -8.01
N VAL A 83 -7.16 -4.59 -7.60
CA VAL A 83 -6.39 -5.82 -7.79
C VAL A 83 -6.18 -6.43 -6.40
N PRO A 84 -7.10 -7.29 -5.93
CA PRO A 84 -7.04 -7.86 -4.59
C PRO A 84 -5.96 -8.93 -4.46
N PHE A 85 -5.29 -8.95 -3.32
CA PHE A 85 -4.21 -9.86 -2.97
C PHE A 85 -4.36 -10.36 -1.52
N ARG A 86 -4.01 -11.64 -1.27
CA ARG A 86 -3.93 -12.22 0.08
C ARG A 86 -2.48 -12.58 0.39
N PRO A 87 -1.87 -11.96 1.41
CA PRO A 87 -0.53 -12.33 1.84
C PRO A 87 -0.46 -13.80 2.27
N GLY A 88 0.59 -14.52 1.85
CA GLY A 88 0.93 -15.84 2.37
C GLY A 88 0.22 -17.05 1.78
N LYS A 89 -0.54 -16.93 0.67
CA LYS A 89 -1.22 -18.09 0.03
C LYS A 89 -1.14 -18.06 -1.51
N SER A 90 -1.73 -19.06 -2.14
CA SER A 90 -1.77 -19.30 -3.60
C SER A 90 -2.25 -18.11 -4.45
N ASP A 91 -2.80 -17.08 -3.82
CA ASP A 91 -3.34 -15.89 -4.46
C ASP A 91 -2.28 -15.01 -5.15
N LEU A 92 -0.97 -15.19 -4.85
CA LEU A 92 0.07 -14.42 -5.53
C LEU A 92 0.07 -14.68 -7.05
N ARG A 93 -0.18 -15.91 -7.46
CA ARG A 93 -0.31 -16.26 -8.89
C ARG A 93 -1.52 -15.60 -9.53
N ASP A 94 -2.62 -15.54 -8.81
CA ASP A 94 -3.86 -14.90 -9.27
C ASP A 94 -3.72 -13.39 -9.32
N ALA A 95 -3.09 -12.80 -8.32
CA ALA A 95 -2.74 -11.40 -8.31
C ALA A 95 -1.82 -11.04 -9.49
N ALA A 96 -0.78 -11.85 -9.73
CA ALA A 96 0.15 -11.66 -10.84
C ALA A 96 -0.56 -11.75 -12.20
N ARG A 97 -1.49 -12.70 -12.38
CA ARG A 97 -2.32 -12.79 -13.62
C ARG A 97 -3.19 -11.55 -13.81
N ARG A 98 -3.74 -10.99 -12.75
CA ARG A 98 -4.53 -9.74 -12.82
C ARG A 98 -3.69 -8.54 -13.15
N VAL A 99 -2.47 -8.45 -12.57
CA VAL A 99 -1.51 -7.40 -12.94
C VAL A 99 -1.14 -7.50 -14.42
N ASP A 100 -0.83 -8.69 -14.93
CA ASP A 100 -0.58 -8.93 -16.34
C ASP A 100 -1.75 -8.45 -17.22
N GLN A 101 -3.00 -8.74 -16.85
CA GLN A 101 -4.19 -8.23 -17.56
C GLN A 101 -4.27 -6.70 -17.53
N VAL A 102 -3.95 -6.06 -16.41
CA VAL A 102 -3.92 -4.59 -16.29
C VAL A 102 -2.88 -4.00 -17.23
N MET A 103 -1.66 -4.56 -17.24
CA MET A 103 -0.56 -4.08 -18.08
C MET A 103 -0.85 -4.27 -19.58
N ARG A 104 -1.37 -5.44 -19.99
CA ARG A 104 -1.80 -5.69 -21.37
C ARG A 104 -2.94 -4.78 -21.83
N ALA A 105 -3.81 -4.38 -20.91
CA ALA A 105 -4.86 -3.39 -21.20
C ALA A 105 -4.33 -1.95 -21.25
N GLY A 106 -3.02 -1.75 -21.13
CA GLY A 106 -2.40 -0.44 -21.13
C GLY A 106 -2.64 0.35 -19.83
N GLY A 107 -3.03 -0.32 -18.73
CA GLY A 107 -3.32 0.31 -17.45
C GLY A 107 -2.09 0.66 -16.61
N ARG A 108 -2.31 1.40 -15.53
CA ARG A 108 -1.32 1.69 -14.48
C ARG A 108 -1.68 0.95 -13.22
N LEU A 109 -0.68 0.45 -12.49
CA LEU A 109 -0.86 -0.22 -11.20
C LEU A 109 -0.34 0.69 -10.09
N GLY A 110 -1.21 1.15 -9.20
CA GLY A 110 -0.83 1.88 -7.98
C GLY A 110 -0.67 0.92 -6.80
N ILE A 111 0.46 1.01 -6.12
CA ILE A 111 0.80 0.20 -4.94
C ILE A 111 1.28 1.11 -3.82
N ALA A 112 0.68 0.98 -2.64
CA ALA A 112 1.22 1.55 -1.43
C ALA A 112 2.44 0.71 -1.01
N GLY A 113 3.66 1.25 -1.23
CA GLY A 113 4.90 0.48 -1.13
C GLY A 113 5.19 -0.06 0.27
N GLU A 114 4.75 0.64 1.30
CA GLU A 114 4.96 0.30 2.70
C GLU A 114 4.01 -0.78 3.22
N GLY A 115 2.91 -1.05 2.51
CA GLY A 115 1.90 -2.03 2.90
C GLY A 115 1.12 -1.69 4.17
N ARG A 116 1.37 -0.55 4.79
CA ARG A 116 0.67 -0.03 5.97
C ARG A 116 0.74 1.49 6.05
N ILE A 117 -0.18 2.10 6.79
CA ILE A 117 -0.17 3.54 7.05
C ILE A 117 0.92 3.88 8.07
N HIS A 118 1.64 4.97 7.83
CA HIS A 118 2.60 5.54 8.77
C HIS A 118 2.30 7.01 9.10
N VAL A 119 3.01 7.54 10.08
CA VAL A 119 2.90 8.94 10.53
C VAL A 119 4.18 9.69 10.20
N GLY A 120 4.03 10.95 9.80
CA GLY A 120 5.14 11.84 9.47
C GLY A 120 5.33 12.02 7.96
N GLU A 121 5.41 13.29 7.54
CA GLU A 121 5.44 13.64 6.12
C GLU A 121 6.77 13.28 5.43
N ARG A 122 7.86 13.23 6.21
CA ARG A 122 9.22 12.96 5.72
C ARG A 122 9.71 11.54 6.01
N ASN A 123 8.89 10.76 6.69
CA ASN A 123 9.24 9.39 7.03
C ASN A 123 8.79 8.46 5.91
N LEU A 124 9.51 7.36 5.77
CA LEU A 124 9.16 6.27 4.87
C LEU A 124 9.46 4.95 5.61
N LEU A 125 8.49 4.08 5.68
CA LEU A 125 8.70 2.73 6.17
C LEU A 125 9.45 1.89 5.13
N PRO A 126 10.10 0.79 5.51
CA PRO A 126 10.69 -0.14 4.56
C PRO A 126 9.66 -0.57 3.51
N LEU A 127 10.04 -0.46 2.25
CA LEU A 127 9.16 -0.84 1.15
C LEU A 127 9.12 -2.35 0.97
N SER A 128 7.96 -2.85 0.59
CA SER A 128 7.81 -4.21 0.09
C SER A 128 8.42 -4.34 -1.30
N GLU A 129 8.88 -5.53 -1.65
CA GLU A 129 9.44 -5.82 -2.97
C GLU A 129 8.39 -5.88 -4.09
N GLY A 130 7.10 -5.88 -3.75
CA GLY A 130 6.00 -6.01 -4.70
C GLY A 130 6.03 -5.03 -5.87
N PRO A 131 6.20 -3.73 -5.66
CA PRO A 131 6.28 -2.75 -6.74
C PRO A 131 7.43 -3.03 -7.73
N ALA A 132 8.63 -3.31 -7.20
CA ALA A 132 9.81 -3.64 -8.01
C ALA A 132 9.64 -4.96 -8.75
N TYR A 133 9.09 -5.98 -8.08
CA TYR A 133 8.80 -7.28 -8.67
C TYR A 133 7.85 -7.16 -9.88
N PHE A 134 6.74 -6.44 -9.75
CA PHE A 134 5.80 -6.27 -10.84
C PHE A 134 6.37 -5.42 -11.99
N ALA A 135 7.12 -4.36 -11.69
CA ALA A 135 7.77 -3.56 -12.71
C ALA A 135 8.79 -4.38 -13.52
N LEU A 136 9.60 -5.19 -12.84
CA LEU A 136 10.57 -6.08 -13.48
C LEU A 136 9.86 -7.16 -14.31
N ARG A 137 8.90 -7.86 -13.73
CA ARG A 137 8.15 -8.93 -14.39
C ARG A 137 7.42 -8.49 -15.65
N GLU A 138 6.78 -7.33 -15.61
CA GLU A 138 6.00 -6.80 -16.73
C GLU A 138 6.82 -5.91 -17.67
N SER A 139 8.14 -5.74 -17.38
CA SER A 139 9.06 -4.89 -18.14
C SER A 139 8.53 -3.47 -18.36
N VAL A 140 7.92 -2.89 -17.33
CA VAL A 140 7.32 -1.55 -17.36
C VAL A 140 8.04 -0.59 -16.39
N PRO A 141 8.01 0.72 -16.63
CA PRO A 141 8.59 1.70 -15.73
C PRO A 141 8.00 1.61 -14.31
N LEU A 142 8.88 1.69 -13.30
CA LEU A 142 8.56 1.85 -11.89
C LEU A 142 8.65 3.33 -11.53
N VAL A 143 7.52 3.95 -11.16
CA VAL A 143 7.43 5.39 -10.92
C VAL A 143 7.26 5.66 -9.43
N PRO A 144 8.23 6.32 -8.77
CA PRO A 144 8.06 6.79 -7.42
C PRO A 144 7.07 7.96 -7.38
N LEU A 145 6.12 7.91 -6.45
CA LEU A 145 5.04 8.88 -6.33
C LEU A 145 4.91 9.31 -4.86
N ALA A 146 5.40 10.50 -4.50
CA ALA A 146 5.23 10.98 -3.14
C ALA A 146 3.86 11.63 -2.96
N VAL A 147 3.11 11.17 -1.95
CA VAL A 147 1.83 11.73 -1.52
C VAL A 147 2.05 12.38 -0.16
N ASN A 148 1.85 13.69 -0.10
CA ASN A 148 2.07 14.49 1.11
C ASN A 148 0.84 15.30 1.50
N GLY A 149 0.72 15.59 2.78
CA GLY A 149 -0.37 16.39 3.34
C GLY A 149 -1.58 15.57 3.77
N THR A 150 -1.60 14.27 3.50
CA THR A 150 -2.71 13.37 3.86
C THR A 150 -2.61 12.85 5.29
N GLY A 151 -1.47 13.03 5.91
CA GLY A 151 -1.27 12.71 7.30
C GLY A 151 -2.27 13.41 8.23
N TRP A 152 -2.72 14.63 7.94
CA TRP A 152 -3.81 15.32 8.61
C TRP A 152 -4.80 15.86 7.59
N LEU A 153 -6.01 15.29 7.54
CA LEU A 153 -7.07 15.76 6.67
C LEU A 153 -7.71 17.03 7.25
N GLY A 154 -8.23 17.88 6.38
CA GLY A 154 -8.93 19.09 6.77
C GLY A 154 -9.32 19.92 5.57
N PHE A 155 -10.44 20.64 5.67
CA PHE A 155 -10.95 21.46 4.58
C PHE A 155 -9.92 22.51 4.11
N GLY A 156 -9.74 22.61 2.81
CA GLY A 156 -8.83 23.57 2.19
C GLY A 156 -7.34 23.28 2.40
N ARG A 157 -6.97 22.16 3.04
CA ARG A 157 -5.56 21.77 3.18
C ARG A 157 -4.96 21.41 1.83
N THR A 158 -3.68 21.72 1.67
CA THR A 158 -2.93 21.35 0.46
C THR A 158 -2.49 19.89 0.57
N MET A 159 -2.85 19.11 -0.44
CA MET A 159 -2.34 17.76 -0.71
C MET A 159 -1.39 17.87 -1.89
N ARG A 160 -0.17 17.34 -1.78
CA ARG A 160 0.81 17.36 -2.86
C ARG A 160 1.07 15.95 -3.35
N VAL A 161 1.00 15.75 -4.66
CA VAL A 161 1.44 14.54 -5.32
C VAL A 161 2.63 14.89 -6.20
N THR A 162 3.78 14.32 -5.90
CA THR A 162 5.01 14.55 -6.66
C THR A 162 5.40 13.29 -7.43
N VAL A 163 5.45 13.40 -8.74
CA VAL A 163 5.88 12.31 -9.62
C VAL A 163 7.40 12.38 -9.75
N GLY A 164 8.10 11.33 -9.39
CA GLY A 164 9.55 11.22 -9.56
C GLY A 164 9.94 10.70 -10.93
N GLU A 165 11.25 10.62 -11.17
CA GLU A 165 11.80 10.07 -12.40
C GLU A 165 11.48 8.56 -12.48
N PRO A 166 10.98 8.07 -13.62
CA PRO A 166 10.72 6.65 -13.80
C PRO A 166 12.00 5.82 -13.71
N ILE A 167 11.96 4.77 -12.93
CA ILE A 167 13.05 3.81 -12.81
C ILE A 167 12.77 2.68 -13.81
N LEU A 168 13.63 2.54 -14.82
CA LEU A 168 13.51 1.46 -15.79
C LEU A 168 14.10 0.18 -15.18
N PRO A 169 13.36 -0.96 -15.22
CA PRO A 169 13.83 -2.21 -14.62
C PRO A 169 15.01 -2.84 -15.37
N GLY A 170 15.35 -2.33 -16.56
CA GLY A 170 16.35 -2.93 -17.42
C GLY A 170 15.81 -4.14 -18.20
N PRO A 171 16.62 -4.75 -19.07
CA PRO A 171 16.20 -5.91 -19.84
C PRO A 171 15.93 -7.11 -18.92
N ASP A 172 14.95 -7.93 -19.28
CA ASP A 172 14.58 -9.14 -18.54
C ASP A 172 15.81 -10.06 -18.42
N GLY A 173 16.36 -10.15 -17.21
CA GLY A 173 17.39 -11.12 -16.91
C GLY A 173 16.75 -12.47 -16.63
N HIS A 174 16.80 -13.37 -17.57
CA HIS A 174 16.47 -14.80 -17.36
C HIS A 174 17.55 -15.51 -16.50
N ASP A 175 18.52 -14.77 -15.96
CA ASP A 175 19.80 -15.23 -15.44
C ASP A 175 19.79 -15.51 -13.93
N GLY A 176 18.75 -16.05 -13.35
CA GLY A 176 18.78 -16.50 -11.93
C GLY A 176 18.93 -15.41 -10.86
N HIS A 177 19.13 -14.14 -11.23
CA HIS A 177 19.36 -13.02 -10.32
C HIS A 177 18.13 -12.13 -10.06
N VAL A 178 16.92 -12.65 -10.30
CA VAL A 178 15.66 -11.88 -10.14
C VAL A 178 15.55 -11.25 -8.76
N HIS A 179 15.86 -11.97 -7.69
CA HIS A 179 15.80 -11.46 -6.32
C HIS A 179 16.76 -10.29 -6.08
N ALA A 180 18.00 -10.39 -6.54
CA ALA A 180 18.98 -9.31 -6.39
C ALA A 180 18.54 -8.04 -7.14
N ARG A 181 17.98 -8.19 -8.33
CA ARG A 181 17.47 -7.07 -9.13
C ARG A 181 16.23 -6.43 -8.50
N VAL A 182 15.33 -7.23 -7.94
CA VAL A 182 14.16 -6.74 -7.21
C VAL A 182 14.61 -5.96 -5.99
N ALA A 183 15.58 -6.45 -5.23
CA ALA A 183 16.15 -5.75 -4.09
C ALA A 183 16.79 -4.41 -4.51
N GLU A 184 17.65 -4.40 -5.56
CA GLU A 184 18.24 -3.17 -6.10
C GLU A 184 17.19 -2.14 -6.53
N LEU A 185 16.16 -2.57 -7.26
CA LEU A 185 15.08 -1.70 -7.68
C LEU A 185 14.29 -1.14 -6.49
N THR A 186 14.10 -1.95 -5.44
CA THR A 186 13.42 -1.53 -4.21
C THR A 186 14.24 -0.49 -3.46
N GLU A 187 15.56 -0.64 -3.38
CA GLU A 187 16.46 0.36 -2.78
C GLU A 187 16.43 1.68 -3.55
N ARG A 188 16.54 1.62 -4.88
CA ARG A 188 16.45 2.82 -5.74
C ARG A 188 15.11 3.52 -5.60
N LEU A 189 14.03 2.75 -5.54
CA LEU A 189 12.68 3.26 -5.32
C LEU A 189 12.56 3.95 -3.96
N SER A 190 13.07 3.32 -2.90
CA SER A 190 13.06 3.86 -1.55
C SER A 190 13.81 5.18 -1.46
N ALA A 191 15.02 5.24 -2.00
CA ALA A 191 15.82 6.47 -2.06
C ALA A 191 15.10 7.59 -2.83
N ALA A 192 14.49 7.26 -3.97
CA ALA A 192 13.74 8.22 -4.76
C ALA A 192 12.50 8.76 -4.02
N LEU A 193 11.72 7.89 -3.37
CA LEU A 193 10.56 8.30 -2.58
C LEU A 193 10.96 9.18 -1.41
N LEU A 194 12.01 8.80 -0.67
CA LEU A 194 12.50 9.58 0.46
C LEU A 194 12.93 10.99 0.00
N ALA A 195 13.64 11.10 -1.12
CA ALA A 195 14.03 12.39 -1.68
C ALA A 195 12.82 13.26 -2.06
N LEU A 196 11.76 12.65 -2.59
CA LEU A 196 10.53 13.37 -2.98
C LEU A 196 9.70 13.85 -1.78
N THR A 197 9.79 13.18 -0.62
CA THR A 197 9.07 13.57 0.59
C THR A 197 9.81 14.61 1.42
N ALA A 198 11.13 14.75 1.26
CA ALA A 198 12.00 15.55 2.12
C ALA A 198 11.59 17.04 2.25
N ASP A 199 11.10 17.64 1.17
CA ASP A 199 10.73 19.06 1.13
C ASP A 199 9.36 19.39 1.71
N PHE A 200 8.58 18.40 2.13
CA PHE A 200 7.25 18.68 2.64
C PHE A 200 7.30 18.79 4.17
N PRO A 201 6.94 19.96 4.73
CA PRO A 201 6.99 20.13 6.17
C PRO A 201 5.89 19.36 6.86
N ASP A 202 6.21 18.78 8.01
CA ASP A 202 5.21 18.25 8.92
C ASP A 202 4.25 19.38 9.32
N ARG A 203 2.98 19.04 9.40
CA ARG A 203 1.94 20.01 9.67
C ARG A 203 1.37 19.80 11.06
N GLU A 204 1.03 20.90 11.69
CA GLU A 204 0.29 20.86 12.95
C GLU A 204 -1.07 20.17 12.78
N PRO A 205 -1.52 19.48 13.84
CA PRO A 205 -2.85 18.89 13.88
C PRO A 205 -3.92 19.94 13.51
N PRO A 206 -4.93 19.57 12.74
CA PRO A 206 -6.04 20.45 12.43
C PRO A 206 -6.92 20.66 13.66
N GLY A 207 -7.87 21.59 13.57
CA GLY A 207 -8.95 21.71 14.56
C GLY A 207 -9.80 20.44 14.67
N ARG A 208 -10.75 20.42 15.61
CA ARG A 208 -11.57 19.24 15.95
C ARG A 208 -12.17 18.52 14.74
N PHE A 209 -12.69 19.26 13.76
CA PHE A 209 -13.26 18.66 12.55
C PHE A 209 -12.23 17.89 11.72
N GLY A 210 -11.06 18.47 11.52
CA GLY A 210 -10.02 17.81 10.73
C GLY A 210 -9.43 16.57 11.43
N ARG A 211 -9.32 16.58 12.76
CA ARG A 211 -8.95 15.40 13.55
C ARG A 211 -9.97 14.29 13.37
N TRP A 212 -11.25 14.59 13.59
CA TRP A 212 -12.34 13.65 13.38
C TRP A 212 -12.34 13.07 11.96
N LEU A 213 -12.14 13.94 10.93
CA LEU A 213 -12.09 13.48 9.55
C LEU A 213 -10.90 12.54 9.30
N THR A 214 -9.74 12.83 9.89
CA THR A 214 -8.55 12.00 9.77
C THR A 214 -8.77 10.63 10.43
N GLU A 215 -9.33 10.61 11.62
CA GLU A 215 -9.65 9.39 12.36
C GLU A 215 -10.68 8.54 11.62
N LEU A 216 -11.75 9.17 11.11
CA LEU A 216 -12.79 8.50 10.32
C LEU A 216 -12.20 7.79 9.08
N PHE A 217 -11.25 8.44 8.38
CA PHE A 217 -10.61 7.83 7.21
C PHE A 217 -9.61 6.74 7.57
N ASN A 218 -8.94 6.86 8.69
CA ASN A 218 -7.84 5.96 9.06
C ASN A 218 -8.25 4.87 10.05
N ASP A 219 -9.49 4.85 10.52
CA ASP A 219 -9.99 3.93 11.55
C ASP A 219 -9.08 3.90 12.82
N TRP A 220 -8.50 5.06 13.15
CA TRP A 220 -7.61 5.18 14.29
C TRP A 220 -8.42 5.48 15.55
N ALA A 221 -8.07 4.79 16.63
CA ALA A 221 -8.58 5.14 17.94
C ALA A 221 -8.13 6.56 18.32
N GLU A 222 -8.98 7.29 19.01
CA GLU A 222 -8.70 8.65 19.47
C GLU A 222 -7.35 8.70 20.22
N GLY A 223 -6.46 9.62 19.84
CA GLY A 223 -5.11 9.76 20.42
C GLY A 223 -4.06 8.78 19.90
N SER A 224 -4.43 7.73 19.16
CA SER A 224 -3.45 6.74 18.69
C SER A 224 -2.44 7.33 17.70
N ARG A 225 -2.86 8.33 16.93
CA ARG A 225 -1.96 9.03 16.02
C ARG A 225 -0.94 9.91 16.75
N GLU A 226 -1.37 10.67 17.75
CA GLU A 226 -0.49 11.48 18.57
C GLU A 226 0.56 10.62 19.28
N ALA A 227 0.17 9.46 19.78
CA ALA A 227 1.09 8.50 20.38
C ALA A 227 2.09 7.95 19.35
N ALA A 228 1.64 7.62 18.14
CA ALA A 228 2.52 7.18 17.07
C ALA A 228 3.45 8.30 16.59
N ALA A 229 2.96 9.53 16.48
CA ALA A 229 3.78 10.69 16.11
C ALA A 229 4.81 11.04 17.18
N ALA A 230 4.45 10.92 18.46
CA ALA A 230 5.36 11.16 19.58
C ALA A 230 6.49 10.11 19.67
N ALA A 231 6.22 8.88 19.24
CA ALA A 231 7.22 7.81 19.17
C ALA A 231 8.22 7.99 18.00
N MET A 232 7.90 8.86 17.04
CA MET A 232 8.77 9.21 15.92
C MET A 232 9.52 10.51 16.25
N LEU A 233 10.73 10.40 16.79
CA LEU A 233 11.57 11.57 17.11
C LEU A 233 11.91 12.34 15.83
N PRO A 234 11.79 13.68 15.83
CA PRO A 234 12.22 14.49 14.72
C PRO A 234 13.75 14.47 14.60
N GLY A 235 14.29 14.04 13.50
CA GLY A 235 15.70 14.25 13.16
C GLY A 235 16.49 13.08 12.62
N GLU A 236 16.06 11.85 12.76
CA GLU A 236 16.70 10.73 12.06
C GLU A 236 15.74 10.12 11.05
N PRO A 237 16.18 9.86 9.81
CA PRO A 237 15.44 8.99 8.92
C PRO A 237 15.50 7.58 9.53
N GLN A 238 14.59 7.29 10.42
CA GLN A 238 14.47 5.94 10.94
C GLN A 238 13.90 5.08 9.81
N LEU A 239 14.78 4.31 9.21
CA LEU A 239 14.39 3.02 8.67
C LEU A 239 13.70 2.30 9.83
N ALA A 240 12.37 2.30 9.82
CA ALA A 240 11.59 1.77 10.93
C ALA A 240 12.09 0.37 11.22
N GLN A 241 12.58 0.20 12.44
CA GLN A 241 12.92 -1.12 12.94
C GLN A 241 11.71 -2.01 12.68
N THR A 242 11.95 -3.08 11.98
CA THR A 242 10.97 -4.12 11.69
C THR A 242 10.30 -4.47 13.02
N SER A 243 9.09 -3.98 13.25
CA SER A 243 8.26 -4.49 14.32
C SER A 243 8.11 -5.97 14.01
N ALA A 244 8.77 -6.79 14.78
CA ALA A 244 8.56 -8.21 14.79
C ALA A 244 7.03 -8.42 14.81
N ALA A 245 6.53 -9.14 13.83
CA ALA A 245 5.14 -9.59 13.86
C ALA A 245 4.89 -10.17 15.25
N PRO A 246 3.76 -9.88 15.90
CA PRO A 246 3.47 -10.49 17.18
C PRO A 246 3.62 -12.00 17.00
N ASP A 247 4.47 -12.56 17.85
CA ASP A 247 4.79 -13.98 17.90
C ASP A 247 3.48 -14.75 17.78
N ARG A 248 3.26 -15.36 16.63
CA ARG A 248 2.10 -16.24 16.46
C ARG A 248 2.35 -17.36 17.43
N ALA A 249 1.58 -17.41 18.51
CA ALA A 249 1.50 -18.54 19.41
C ALA A 249 1.57 -19.79 18.53
N GLY A 250 2.62 -20.58 18.75
CA GLY A 250 2.84 -21.83 18.03
C GLY A 250 1.59 -22.69 18.14
N PRO A 251 1.36 -23.60 17.20
CA PRO A 251 0.21 -24.48 17.23
C PRO A 251 0.21 -25.21 18.58
N ALA A 252 -0.94 -25.19 19.24
CA ALA A 252 -1.16 -25.91 20.49
C ALA A 252 -0.63 -27.35 20.36
N PRO A 253 0.08 -27.87 21.36
CA PRO A 253 0.57 -29.26 21.30
C PRO A 253 -0.59 -30.21 21.06
N ALA A 254 -0.41 -31.15 20.13
CA ALA A 254 -1.39 -32.15 19.82
C ALA A 254 -1.77 -32.92 21.10
N PRO A 255 -3.06 -33.29 21.30
CA PRO A 255 -3.48 -34.06 22.44
C PRO A 255 -2.71 -35.38 22.44
N GLN A 256 -2.09 -35.72 23.58
CA GLN A 256 -1.44 -36.99 23.78
C GLN A 256 -2.48 -38.10 23.67
N PRO A 257 -2.19 -39.24 23.02
CA PRO A 257 -3.11 -40.35 22.99
C PRO A 257 -3.30 -40.89 24.41
N SER A 258 -4.54 -40.89 24.85
CA SER A 258 -4.99 -41.54 26.09
C SER A 258 -4.51 -42.99 26.12
N ALA A 259 -3.84 -43.39 27.21
CA ALA A 259 -3.40 -44.74 27.45
C ALA A 259 -4.58 -45.70 27.26
N ALA A 260 -4.41 -46.61 26.33
CA ALA A 260 -5.36 -47.68 26.10
C ALA A 260 -5.48 -48.53 27.38
N SER A 261 -6.69 -48.61 27.89
CA SER A 261 -7.05 -49.55 28.96
C SER A 261 -6.85 -50.96 28.45
N GLU A 262 -6.04 -51.75 29.18
CA GLU A 262 -5.86 -53.21 28.96
C GLU A 262 -7.20 -53.94 29.02
N PRO A 263 -7.40 -54.96 28.16
CA PRO A 263 -8.58 -55.80 28.24
C PRO A 263 -8.48 -56.78 29.44
N PRO A 264 -9.61 -57.14 30.06
CA PRO A 264 -9.60 -58.01 31.20
C PRO A 264 -9.20 -59.45 30.82
N THR A 265 -8.32 -60.01 31.63
CA THR A 265 -7.83 -61.36 31.54
C THR A 265 -9.00 -62.36 31.76
N GLU A 266 -9.22 -63.23 30.78
CA GLU A 266 -10.18 -64.30 30.85
C GLU A 266 -9.69 -65.41 31.82
N ALA A 267 -10.51 -65.77 32.81
CA ALA A 267 -10.25 -66.84 33.76
C ALA A 267 -10.53 -68.25 33.12
N PRO A 268 -9.75 -69.27 33.45
CA PRO A 268 -9.95 -70.60 32.85
C PRO A 268 -11.17 -71.27 33.48
N ARG A 269 -12.02 -71.81 32.62
CA ARG A 269 -13.11 -72.70 33.00
C ARG A 269 -12.54 -74.12 33.23
N ALA A 270 -12.87 -74.69 34.40
CA ALA A 270 -12.79 -76.13 34.72
C ALA A 270 -13.92 -76.88 34.07
#